data_fed478fa9ec3209b082f80a95519d892
#
_entry.id   fed478fa9ec3209b082f80a95519d892
#
_cell.length_a   1.000
_cell.length_b   1.000
_cell.length_c   1.000
_cell.angle_alpha   90.00
_cell.angle_beta   90.00
_cell.angle_gamma   90.00
#
_symmetry.space_group_name_H-M   'P 1'
#
loop_
_entity.id
_entity.type
_entity.pdbx_description
1 polymer ?
#
loop_
_entity_poly.entity_id
_entity_poly.type
_entity_poly.pdbx_seq_one_letter_code
_entity_poly.pdbx_strand_id
1 'polypeptide(L)'
;HLLNTNNRYTIEDIPLKEIANQFQVNTINVSRAVENLVELELIEIVQRGRYKMFQFKFDRKTKREKGLQNNIFINPIAKEYFVAYNFNWNLPLLKAGNTALTEYTNINPSNQMAFAIDNQTFNLIKKNNQPNTFNEFGGEYLFQIWKYDPSFINRISQSAYDKVDPISLFLTYKEDQDERVQMELEHLINRFIW
;
A
#
# COMPACT_ATOMS: atom_id res chain seq x y z
N HIS A 1 1.24 6.21 -2.80
CA HIS A 1 0.36 6.85 -1.80
C HIS A 1 0.49 8.37 -1.78
N LEU A 2 1.68 8.92 -2.00
CA LEU A 2 1.90 10.37 -2.08
C LEU A 2 1.12 11.04 -3.23
N LEU A 3 0.60 10.28 -4.16
CA LEU A 3 -0.05 10.78 -5.37
C LEU A 3 -1.57 10.85 -5.27
N ASN A 4 -2.17 10.21 -4.26
CA ASN A 4 -3.63 10.15 -4.11
C ASN A 4 -4.09 10.69 -2.77
N THR A 5 -4.00 11.97 -2.60
CA THR A 5 -4.73 12.60 -1.51
C THR A 5 -5.93 13.33 -2.10
N ASN A 6 -7.11 12.74 -1.95
CA ASN A 6 -8.33 13.52 -2.06
C ASN A 6 -8.13 14.79 -1.24
N ASN A 7 -8.52 15.94 -1.72
CA ASN A 7 -8.33 17.32 -1.29
C ASN A 7 -8.21 17.64 0.22
N ARG A 8 -8.14 16.65 1.10
CA ARG A 8 -8.08 16.81 2.56
C ARG A 8 -6.71 16.55 3.18
N TYR A 9 -5.78 15.93 2.45
CA TYR A 9 -4.46 15.62 2.95
C TYR A 9 -3.41 15.85 1.88
N THR A 10 -2.55 16.82 2.08
CA THR A 10 -1.37 17.04 1.26
C THR A 10 -0.13 16.80 2.09
N ILE A 11 0.87 16.18 1.49
CA ILE A 11 2.20 16.00 2.07
C ILE A 11 3.19 17.05 1.56
N GLU A 12 2.73 17.89 0.63
CA GLU A 12 3.50 19.05 0.18
C GLU A 12 3.59 20.06 1.31
N ASP A 13 4.71 20.78 1.35
CA ASP A 13 4.98 21.78 2.38
C ASP A 13 5.04 21.26 3.82
N ILE A 14 5.17 19.96 4.01
CA ILE A 14 5.38 19.31 5.30
C ILE A 14 6.87 18.97 5.46
N PRO A 15 7.48 19.21 6.64
CA PRO A 15 8.86 18.80 6.92
C PRO A 15 9.05 17.30 6.72
N LEU A 16 10.16 16.88 6.07
CA LEU A 16 10.44 15.45 5.83
C LEU A 16 10.45 14.62 7.12
N LYS A 17 10.84 15.20 8.24
CA LYS A 17 10.77 14.56 9.56
C LYS A 17 9.32 14.25 9.96
N GLU A 18 8.40 15.17 9.69
CA GLU A 18 6.98 14.99 10.00
C GLU A 18 6.37 13.91 9.11
N ILE A 19 6.73 13.89 7.83
CA ILE A 19 6.34 12.80 6.91
C ILE A 19 6.83 11.46 7.46
N ALA A 20 8.09 11.37 7.88
CA ALA A 20 8.64 10.16 8.46
C ALA A 20 7.85 9.68 9.69
N ASN A 21 7.47 10.60 10.57
CA ASN A 21 6.65 10.30 11.75
C ASN A 21 5.27 9.76 11.36
N GLN A 22 4.60 10.41 10.41
CA GLN A 22 3.26 10.01 9.96
C GLN A 22 3.27 8.62 9.30
N PHE A 23 4.32 8.33 8.51
CA PHE A 23 4.50 7.03 7.85
C PHE A 23 5.11 5.97 8.77
N GLN A 24 5.51 6.33 9.99
CA GLN A 24 6.19 5.45 10.94
C GLN A 24 7.45 4.79 10.32
N VAL A 25 8.18 5.57 9.55
CA VAL A 25 9.43 5.13 8.90
C VAL A 25 10.61 6.00 9.34
N ASN A 26 11.83 5.50 9.11
CA ASN A 26 13.03 6.29 9.38
C ASN A 26 13.11 7.49 8.44
N THR A 27 13.50 8.66 8.97
CA THR A 27 13.70 9.90 8.20
C THR A 27 14.69 9.71 7.05
N ILE A 28 15.70 8.85 7.21
CA ILE A 28 16.66 8.51 6.15
C ILE A 28 15.95 7.88 4.95
N ASN A 29 14.97 7.01 5.19
CA ASN A 29 14.20 6.39 4.11
C ASN A 29 13.36 7.40 3.35
N VAL A 30 12.77 8.37 4.05
CA VAL A 30 12.03 9.49 3.43
C VAL A 30 12.99 10.35 2.61
N SER A 31 14.15 10.71 3.15
CA SER A 31 15.14 11.52 2.43
C SER A 31 15.60 10.84 1.14
N ARG A 32 15.91 9.55 1.19
CA ARG A 32 16.28 8.77 -0.01
C ARG A 32 15.16 8.71 -1.05
N ALA A 33 13.92 8.47 -0.59
CA ALA A 33 12.77 8.47 -1.49
C ALA A 33 12.56 9.84 -2.16
N VAL A 34 12.74 10.92 -1.42
CA VAL A 34 12.66 12.29 -1.93
C VAL A 34 13.80 12.56 -2.93
N GLU A 35 15.03 12.16 -2.63
CA GLU A 35 16.16 12.27 -3.56
C GLU A 35 15.89 11.57 -4.89
N ASN A 36 15.42 10.33 -4.85
CA ASN A 36 15.02 9.59 -6.06
C ASN A 36 13.92 10.31 -6.86
N LEU A 37 12.92 10.88 -6.19
CA LEU A 37 11.86 11.63 -6.86
C LEU A 37 12.34 12.96 -7.45
N VAL A 38 13.36 13.59 -6.85
CA VAL A 38 14.05 14.77 -7.41
C VAL A 38 14.83 14.41 -8.65
N GLU A 39 15.60 13.32 -8.62
CA GLU A 39 16.35 12.80 -9.78
C GLU A 39 15.42 12.48 -10.97
N LEU A 40 14.22 11.99 -10.69
CA LEU A 40 13.18 11.75 -11.69
C LEU A 40 12.39 13.01 -12.09
N GLU A 41 12.79 14.17 -11.58
CA GLU A 41 12.15 15.47 -11.83
C GLU A 41 10.65 15.54 -11.46
N LEU A 42 10.18 14.66 -10.60
CA LEU A 42 8.78 14.60 -10.17
C LEU A 42 8.44 15.64 -9.10
N ILE A 43 9.43 15.98 -8.29
CA ILE A 43 9.32 16.95 -7.20
C ILE A 43 10.51 17.90 -7.20
N GLU A 44 10.35 19.00 -6.48
CA GLU A 44 11.45 19.88 -6.11
C GLU A 44 11.54 20.05 -4.59
N ILE A 45 12.75 20.26 -4.08
CA ILE A 45 12.97 20.54 -2.66
C ILE A 45 12.82 22.03 -2.42
N VAL A 46 11.97 22.38 -1.47
CA VAL A 46 11.76 23.75 -0.99
C VAL A 46 12.31 23.83 0.43
N GLN A 47 13.19 24.81 0.67
CA GLN A 47 13.69 25.07 2.02
C GLN A 47 12.94 26.26 2.63
N ARG A 48 12.30 26.05 3.78
CA ARG A 48 11.67 27.10 4.58
C ARG A 48 12.31 27.16 5.97
N GLY A 49 13.18 28.14 6.16
CA GLY A 49 14.01 28.23 7.37
C GLY A 49 14.92 27.01 7.50
N ARG A 50 14.82 26.29 8.62
CA ARG A 50 15.59 25.07 8.89
C ARG A 50 14.98 23.77 8.36
N TYR A 51 13.80 23.85 7.76
CA TYR A 51 13.06 22.66 7.32
C TYR A 51 13.18 22.45 5.82
N LYS A 52 13.48 21.21 5.43
CA LYS A 52 13.36 20.73 4.04
C LYS A 52 11.96 20.18 3.84
N MET A 53 11.31 20.64 2.80
CA MET A 53 10.00 20.23 2.33
C MET A 53 10.11 19.89 0.84
N PHE A 54 9.06 19.39 0.23
CA PHE A 54 9.01 19.22 -1.22
C PHE A 54 7.67 19.67 -1.79
N GLN A 55 7.68 19.94 -3.08
CA GLN A 55 6.48 20.23 -3.88
C GLN A 55 6.51 19.39 -5.15
N PHE A 56 5.34 18.98 -5.62
CA PHE A 56 5.23 18.29 -6.89
C PHE A 56 5.31 19.29 -8.05
N LYS A 57 6.03 18.93 -9.11
CA LYS A 57 6.17 19.74 -10.32
C LYS A 57 5.00 19.62 -11.29
N PHE A 58 4.16 18.60 -11.13
CA PHE A 58 3.12 18.21 -12.08
C PHE A 58 1.76 18.06 -11.42
N ASP A 59 0.71 18.18 -12.24
CA ASP A 59 -0.65 17.81 -11.87
C ASP A 59 -0.75 16.29 -11.58
N ARG A 60 -1.89 15.87 -11.03
CA ARG A 60 -2.13 14.51 -10.58
C ARG A 60 -1.97 13.47 -11.70
N LYS A 61 -2.53 13.74 -12.90
CA LYS A 61 -2.48 12.83 -14.03
C LYS A 61 -1.05 12.63 -14.53
N THR A 62 -0.33 13.71 -14.75
CA THR A 62 1.08 13.68 -15.20
C THR A 62 2.00 12.98 -14.18
N LYS A 63 1.78 13.21 -12.88
CA LYS A 63 2.52 12.49 -11.81
C LYS A 63 2.34 10.98 -11.93
N ARG A 64 1.11 10.50 -12.17
CA ARG A 64 0.82 9.09 -12.36
C ARG A 64 1.55 8.53 -13.58
N GLU A 65 1.37 9.16 -14.73
CA GLU A 65 1.96 8.71 -16.00
C GLU A 65 3.49 8.60 -15.86
N LYS A 66 4.14 9.62 -15.32
CA LYS A 66 5.59 9.59 -15.04
C LYS A 66 5.96 8.52 -14.01
N GLY A 67 5.16 8.31 -12.98
CA GLY A 67 5.38 7.27 -11.98
C GLY A 67 5.33 5.86 -12.58
N LEU A 68 4.39 5.60 -13.48
CA LEU A 68 4.29 4.33 -14.21
C LEU A 68 5.47 4.15 -15.18
N GLN A 69 5.79 5.17 -15.97
CA GLN A 69 6.90 5.14 -16.93
C GLN A 69 8.26 4.87 -16.25
N ASN A 70 8.50 5.47 -15.10
CA ASN A 70 9.75 5.31 -14.35
C ASN A 70 9.73 4.10 -13.39
N ASN A 71 8.68 3.28 -13.42
CA ASN A 71 8.52 2.08 -12.60
C ASN A 71 8.78 2.31 -11.09
N ILE A 72 8.40 3.49 -10.58
CA ILE A 72 8.58 3.83 -9.16
C ILE A 72 7.50 3.24 -8.25
N PHE A 73 6.43 2.72 -8.82
CA PHE A 73 5.36 2.06 -8.09
C PHE A 73 5.71 0.61 -7.82
N ILE A 74 5.98 0.30 -6.56
CA ILE A 74 6.44 -1.01 -6.10
C ILE A 74 5.27 -1.80 -5.54
N ASN A 75 5.20 -3.09 -5.89
CA ASN A 75 4.29 -4.02 -5.26
C ASN A 75 4.51 -4.02 -3.72
N PRO A 76 3.48 -3.77 -2.92
CA PRO A 76 3.58 -3.71 -1.47
C PRO A 76 3.92 -5.06 -0.83
N ILE A 77 3.58 -6.18 -1.46
CA ILE A 77 3.81 -7.51 -0.92
C ILE A 77 5.31 -7.82 -0.88
N ALA A 78 5.80 -8.20 0.29
CA ALA A 78 7.15 -8.70 0.49
C ALA A 78 7.19 -10.23 0.48
N LYS A 79 6.20 -10.87 1.13
CA LYS A 79 6.05 -12.33 1.24
C LYS A 79 4.59 -12.70 1.42
N GLU A 80 4.27 -13.96 1.16
CA GLU A 80 2.94 -14.52 1.40
C GLU A 80 3.08 -15.82 2.21
N TYR A 81 2.11 -16.04 3.09
CA TYR A 81 2.00 -17.27 3.88
C TYR A 81 0.55 -17.72 3.92
N PHE A 82 0.35 -19.01 3.75
CA PHE A 82 -0.94 -19.63 3.97
C PHE A 82 -1.10 -20.00 5.44
N VAL A 83 -2.33 -19.91 5.93
CA VAL A 83 -2.68 -20.17 7.31
C VAL A 83 -3.89 -21.10 7.36
N ALA A 84 -3.85 -22.07 8.29
CA ALA A 84 -4.95 -23.02 8.47
C ALA A 84 -6.17 -22.36 9.15
N TYR A 85 -7.35 -22.94 8.95
CA TYR A 85 -8.64 -22.47 9.44
C TYR A 85 -8.71 -22.21 10.96
N ASN A 86 -8.00 -23.00 11.74
CA ASN A 86 -8.05 -22.89 13.22
C ASN A 86 -7.20 -21.75 13.79
N PHE A 87 -6.76 -20.84 12.96
CA PHE A 87 -5.99 -19.68 13.41
C PHE A 87 -6.89 -18.68 14.13
N ASN A 88 -6.64 -18.48 15.41
CA ASN A 88 -7.36 -17.50 16.21
C ASN A 88 -6.67 -16.13 16.10
N TRP A 89 -7.28 -15.24 15.34
CA TRP A 89 -6.82 -13.87 15.22
C TRP A 89 -7.66 -12.89 16.04
N ASN A 90 -7.07 -12.34 17.05
CA ASN A 90 -7.67 -11.22 17.80
C ASN A 90 -7.19 -9.85 17.27
N LEU A 91 -6.86 -9.76 15.98
CA LEU A 91 -6.29 -8.55 15.38
C LEU A 91 -7.21 -8.02 14.27
N PRO A 92 -7.37 -6.69 14.16
CA PRO A 92 -8.08 -6.09 13.05
C PRO A 92 -7.23 -6.22 11.78
N LEU A 93 -7.44 -7.29 11.01
CA LEU A 93 -6.77 -7.51 9.74
C LEU A 93 -7.50 -6.79 8.63
N LEU A 94 -6.75 -6.20 7.69
CA LEU A 94 -7.34 -5.60 6.50
C LEU A 94 -7.46 -6.65 5.40
N LYS A 95 -8.63 -6.78 4.83
CA LYS A 95 -8.84 -7.59 3.63
C LYS A 95 -7.92 -7.10 2.52
N ALA A 96 -7.30 -8.03 1.81
CA ALA A 96 -6.34 -7.78 0.74
C ALA A 96 -6.54 -8.75 -0.43
N GLY A 97 -5.68 -8.70 -1.41
CA GLY A 97 -5.70 -9.62 -2.51
C GLY A 97 -7.08 -9.71 -3.20
N ASN A 98 -7.46 -10.92 -3.60
CA ASN A 98 -8.76 -11.15 -4.26
C ASN A 98 -9.94 -10.77 -3.35
N THR A 99 -9.84 -10.97 -2.03
CA THR A 99 -10.89 -10.60 -1.07
C THR A 99 -11.20 -9.10 -1.11
N ALA A 100 -10.19 -8.25 -1.17
CA ALA A 100 -10.41 -6.80 -1.31
C ALA A 100 -10.82 -6.43 -2.75
N LEU A 101 -10.25 -7.10 -3.76
CA LEU A 101 -10.54 -6.82 -5.16
C LEU A 101 -12.02 -7.01 -5.49
N THR A 102 -12.63 -8.09 -5.01
CA THR A 102 -14.07 -8.38 -5.21
C THR A 102 -15.01 -7.36 -4.56
N GLU A 103 -14.56 -6.67 -3.51
CA GLU A 103 -15.36 -5.62 -2.86
C GLU A 103 -15.24 -4.25 -3.56
N TYR A 104 -14.25 -4.07 -4.41
CA TYR A 104 -14.07 -2.86 -5.20
C TYR A 104 -14.51 -3.00 -6.66
N THR A 105 -14.59 -4.22 -7.16
CA THR A 105 -14.74 -4.56 -8.58
C THR A 105 -15.82 -5.65 -8.79
N ASN A 106 -16.02 -6.07 -10.04
CA ASN A 106 -16.93 -7.15 -10.40
C ASN A 106 -16.24 -8.52 -10.54
N ILE A 107 -15.02 -8.66 -10.04
CA ILE A 107 -14.31 -9.95 -10.02
C ILE A 107 -15.04 -10.90 -9.05
N ASN A 108 -15.15 -12.15 -9.43
CA ASN A 108 -15.76 -13.17 -8.57
C ASN A 108 -14.88 -13.46 -7.34
N PRO A 109 -15.49 -13.67 -6.17
CA PRO A 109 -14.73 -14.05 -4.98
C PRO A 109 -14.01 -15.38 -5.17
N SER A 110 -12.82 -15.48 -4.61
CA SER A 110 -12.14 -16.77 -4.43
C SER A 110 -12.62 -17.44 -3.13
N ASN A 111 -12.42 -18.75 -3.04
CA ASN A 111 -12.70 -19.48 -1.79
C ASN A 111 -11.67 -19.16 -0.69
N GLN A 112 -10.56 -18.50 -1.04
CA GLN A 112 -9.49 -18.16 -0.12
C GLN A 112 -9.56 -16.70 0.27
N MET A 113 -9.67 -16.44 1.57
CA MET A 113 -9.62 -15.07 2.09
C MET A 113 -8.18 -14.59 2.26
N ALA A 114 -7.89 -13.40 1.75
CA ALA A 114 -6.59 -12.77 1.84
C ALA A 114 -6.61 -11.55 2.76
N PHE A 115 -5.54 -11.39 3.56
CA PHE A 115 -5.37 -10.29 4.50
C PHE A 115 -3.97 -9.71 4.40
N ALA A 116 -3.85 -8.38 4.55
CA ALA A 116 -2.58 -7.68 4.60
C ALA A 116 -2.19 -7.38 6.05
N ILE A 117 -0.93 -7.62 6.36
CA ILE A 117 -0.32 -7.25 7.64
C ILE A 117 1.10 -6.72 7.42
N ASP A 118 1.59 -5.89 8.31
CA ASP A 118 2.99 -5.48 8.31
C ASP A 118 3.91 -6.56 8.93
N ASN A 119 5.21 -6.42 8.68
CA ASN A 119 6.20 -7.39 9.15
C ASN A 119 6.32 -7.47 10.69
N GLN A 120 6.07 -6.37 11.41
CA GLN A 120 6.14 -6.37 12.88
C GLN A 120 4.98 -7.17 13.46
N THR A 121 3.77 -6.90 12.99
CA THR A 121 2.55 -7.63 13.35
C THR A 121 2.69 -9.12 13.02
N PHE A 122 3.20 -9.45 11.84
CA PHE A 122 3.46 -10.85 11.45
C PHE A 122 4.42 -11.55 12.41
N ASN A 123 5.54 -10.92 12.77
CA ASN A 123 6.51 -11.49 13.68
C ASN A 123 5.94 -11.71 15.09
N LEU A 124 5.09 -10.81 15.57
CA LEU A 124 4.38 -10.98 16.84
C LEU A 124 3.43 -12.19 16.80
N ILE A 125 2.64 -12.29 15.72
CA ILE A 125 1.73 -13.42 15.50
C ILE A 125 2.52 -14.73 15.43
N LYS A 126 3.59 -14.78 14.64
CA LYS A 126 4.43 -15.95 14.48
C LYS A 126 5.06 -16.41 15.79
N LYS A 127 5.49 -15.48 16.63
CA LYS A 127 6.08 -15.79 17.96
C LYS A 127 5.08 -16.40 18.93
N ASN A 128 3.81 -16.02 18.81
CA ASN A 128 2.74 -16.46 19.72
C ASN A 128 2.00 -17.72 19.22
N ASN A 129 2.37 -18.27 18.08
CA ASN A 129 1.73 -19.44 17.47
C ASN A 129 2.73 -20.59 17.25
N GLN A 130 2.19 -21.77 17.00
CA GLN A 130 3.02 -22.96 16.71
C GLN A 130 3.79 -22.79 15.39
N PRO A 131 4.99 -23.39 15.25
CA PRO A 131 5.84 -23.24 14.06
C PRO A 131 5.15 -23.60 12.73
N ASN A 132 4.24 -24.56 12.75
CA ASN A 132 3.55 -25.06 11.54
C ASN A 132 2.26 -24.31 11.19
N THR A 133 1.94 -23.23 11.90
CA THR A 133 0.74 -22.42 11.63
C THR A 133 0.82 -21.71 10.28
N PHE A 134 2.03 -21.39 9.84
CA PHE A 134 2.30 -20.68 8.59
C PHE A 134 3.07 -21.57 7.62
N ASN A 135 2.58 -21.70 6.40
CA ASN A 135 3.24 -22.47 5.36
C ASN A 135 3.21 -21.74 4.01
N GLU A 136 4.00 -22.20 3.06
CA GLU A 136 4.15 -21.57 1.75
C GLU A 136 3.26 -22.21 0.66
N PHE A 137 2.56 -23.30 0.97
CA PHE A 137 1.99 -24.17 -0.07
C PHE A 137 0.47 -24.34 -0.03
N GLY A 138 -0.23 -23.77 0.93
CA GLY A 138 -1.69 -23.82 0.95
C GLY A 138 -2.30 -23.70 2.34
N GLY A 139 -3.54 -23.20 2.36
CA GLY A 139 -4.30 -22.94 3.58
C GLY A 139 -5.58 -22.20 3.21
N GLU A 140 -6.46 -22.02 4.17
CA GLU A 140 -7.73 -21.35 3.96
C GLU A 140 -7.59 -19.83 3.88
N TYR A 141 -6.60 -19.31 4.56
CA TYR A 141 -6.30 -17.89 4.60
C TYR A 141 -4.94 -17.59 3.99
N LEU A 142 -4.83 -16.48 3.28
CA LEU A 142 -3.57 -15.97 2.74
C LEU A 142 -3.18 -14.70 3.48
N PHE A 143 -2.03 -14.70 4.13
CA PHE A 143 -1.44 -13.50 4.72
C PHE A 143 -0.40 -12.91 3.79
N GLN A 144 -0.67 -11.70 3.33
CA GLN A 144 0.26 -10.88 2.57
C GLN A 144 1.05 -10.01 3.54
N ILE A 145 2.35 -10.29 3.68
CA ILE A 145 3.25 -9.48 4.51
C ILE A 145 3.71 -8.29 3.67
N TRP A 146 3.31 -7.10 4.08
CA TRP A 146 3.60 -5.90 3.32
C TRP A 146 4.87 -5.20 3.78
N LYS A 147 5.52 -4.48 2.86
CA LYS A 147 6.73 -3.67 3.09
C LYS A 147 6.47 -2.44 3.98
N TYR A 148 5.20 -2.09 4.19
CA TYR A 148 4.74 -0.98 5.03
C TYR A 148 3.42 -1.37 5.71
N ASP A 149 3.00 -0.61 6.71
CA ASP A 149 1.74 -0.83 7.40
C ASP A 149 0.54 -0.65 6.46
N PRO A 150 -0.22 -1.71 6.16
CA PRO A 150 -1.35 -1.65 5.23
C PRO A 150 -2.50 -0.75 5.72
N SER A 151 -2.59 -0.47 7.02
CA SER A 151 -3.62 0.42 7.59
C SER A 151 -3.28 1.90 7.46
N PHE A 152 -2.06 2.22 7.03
CA PHE A 152 -1.55 3.59 7.00
C PHE A 152 -2.48 4.55 6.24
N ILE A 153 -2.90 4.20 5.04
CA ILE A 153 -3.78 5.06 4.23
C ILE A 153 -5.15 5.24 4.88
N ASN A 154 -5.70 4.18 5.46
CA ASN A 154 -6.98 4.26 6.16
C ASN A 154 -6.89 5.22 7.37
N ARG A 155 -5.77 5.19 8.10
CA ARG A 155 -5.55 6.13 9.22
C ARG A 155 -5.46 7.58 8.77
N ILE A 156 -4.68 7.90 7.74
CA ILE A 156 -4.52 9.29 7.29
C ILE A 156 -5.76 9.83 6.57
N SER A 157 -6.52 8.97 5.90
CA SER A 157 -7.78 9.35 5.25
C SER A 157 -8.98 9.35 6.21
N GLN A 158 -8.76 8.98 7.47
CA GLN A 158 -9.82 8.80 8.49
C GLN A 158 -10.93 7.86 7.99
N SER A 159 -10.59 6.88 7.20
CA SER A 159 -11.51 5.90 6.62
C SER A 159 -11.60 4.68 7.51
N ALA A 160 -12.81 4.25 7.83
CA ALA A 160 -13.07 3.03 8.61
C ALA A 160 -13.20 1.79 7.71
N TYR A 161 -12.40 1.69 6.66
CA TYR A 161 -12.43 0.52 5.78
C TYR A 161 -11.76 -0.68 6.46
N ASP A 162 -12.36 -1.83 6.30
CA ASP A 162 -11.84 -3.15 6.73
C ASP A 162 -10.96 -3.81 5.65
N LYS A 163 -10.56 -3.06 4.64
CA LYS A 163 -9.77 -3.49 3.48
C LYS A 163 -8.68 -2.51 3.12
N VAL A 164 -7.69 -2.98 2.39
CA VAL A 164 -6.58 -2.17 1.89
C VAL A 164 -7.09 -1.11 0.91
N ASP A 165 -6.37 -0.01 0.81
CA ASP A 165 -6.72 1.09 -0.09
C ASP A 165 -6.60 0.69 -1.58
N PRO A 166 -7.35 1.37 -2.47
CA PRO A 166 -7.37 1.03 -3.89
C PRO A 166 -6.02 1.14 -4.58
N ILE A 167 -5.13 2.07 -4.18
CA ILE A 167 -3.81 2.20 -4.81
C ILE A 167 -2.95 1.01 -4.45
N SER A 168 -2.86 0.66 -3.16
CA SER A 168 -2.11 -0.51 -2.72
C SER A 168 -2.62 -1.77 -3.39
N LEU A 169 -3.94 -1.92 -3.51
CA LEU A 169 -4.54 -3.05 -4.20
C LEU A 169 -4.16 -3.08 -5.70
N PHE A 170 -4.25 -1.94 -6.39
CA PHE A 170 -3.78 -1.83 -7.77
C PHE A 170 -2.32 -2.27 -7.91
N LEU A 171 -1.45 -1.85 -7.01
CA LEU A 171 -0.02 -2.19 -7.04
C LEU A 171 0.25 -3.68 -6.82
N THR A 172 -0.64 -4.41 -6.14
CA THR A 172 -0.50 -5.86 -5.99
C THR A 172 -0.80 -6.63 -7.27
N TYR A 173 -1.67 -6.09 -8.13
CA TYR A 173 -2.17 -6.74 -9.34
C TYR A 173 -1.71 -6.09 -10.66
N LYS A 174 -0.92 -5.02 -10.62
CA LYS A 174 -0.52 -4.29 -11.84
C LYS A 174 0.20 -5.13 -12.90
N GLU A 175 0.78 -6.25 -12.49
CA GLU A 175 1.52 -7.18 -13.37
C GLU A 175 0.75 -8.51 -13.59
N ASP A 176 -0.49 -8.59 -13.13
CA ASP A 176 -1.34 -9.75 -13.33
C ASP A 176 -1.63 -9.95 -14.84
N GLN A 177 -1.61 -11.21 -15.29
CA GLN A 177 -1.77 -11.54 -16.71
C GLN A 177 -3.24 -11.79 -17.11
N ASP A 178 -4.15 -11.82 -16.15
CA ASP A 178 -5.59 -11.97 -16.43
C ASP A 178 -6.17 -10.67 -16.95
N GLU A 179 -6.63 -10.67 -18.21
CA GLU A 179 -7.22 -9.49 -18.87
C GLU A 179 -8.44 -8.95 -18.11
N ARG A 180 -9.22 -9.81 -17.47
CA ARG A 180 -10.39 -9.37 -16.67
C ARG A 180 -9.93 -8.62 -15.43
N VAL A 181 -8.86 -9.07 -14.78
CA VAL A 181 -8.25 -8.38 -13.65
C VAL A 181 -7.74 -7.01 -14.11
N GLN A 182 -7.04 -6.93 -15.23
CA GLN A 182 -6.54 -5.66 -15.76
C GLN A 182 -7.67 -4.67 -16.10
N MET A 183 -8.75 -5.11 -16.73
CA MET A 183 -9.93 -4.26 -16.98
C MET A 183 -10.52 -3.70 -15.69
N GLU A 184 -10.70 -4.55 -14.68
CA GLU A 184 -11.27 -4.11 -13.40
C GLU A 184 -10.31 -3.21 -12.61
N LEU A 185 -9.01 -3.38 -12.76
CA LEU A 185 -8.01 -2.45 -12.21
C LEU A 185 -8.07 -1.07 -12.87
N GLU A 186 -8.32 -0.99 -14.16
CA GLU A 186 -8.56 0.30 -14.83
C GLU A 186 -9.82 0.98 -14.29
N HIS A 187 -10.91 0.24 -14.10
CA HIS A 187 -12.12 0.76 -13.47
C HIS A 187 -11.87 1.23 -12.04
N LEU A 188 -11.12 0.46 -11.27
CA LEU A 188 -10.74 0.80 -9.90
C LEU A 188 -9.97 2.14 -9.86
N ILE A 189 -8.98 2.29 -10.72
CA ILE A 189 -8.19 3.51 -10.82
C ILE A 189 -9.08 4.69 -11.17
N ASN A 190 -9.89 4.56 -12.21
CA ASN A 190 -10.74 5.65 -12.68
C ASN A 190 -11.79 6.07 -11.65
N ARG A 191 -12.27 5.13 -10.84
CA ARG A 191 -13.30 5.40 -9.83
C ARG A 191 -12.74 5.98 -8.52
N PHE A 192 -11.60 5.51 -8.04
CA PHE A 192 -11.12 5.80 -6.68
C PHE A 192 -9.85 6.63 -6.61
N ILE A 193 -9.07 6.67 -7.69
CA ILE A 193 -7.74 7.24 -7.65
C ILE A 193 -7.64 8.54 -8.44
N TRP A 194 -8.45 8.70 -9.50
CA TRP A 194 -8.32 9.85 -10.44
C TRP A 194 -9.61 10.60 -10.69
#